data_4a9e672b0eb87953dc267a609e76ab42
#
_entry.id   4a9e672b0eb87953dc267a609e76ab42
#
_cell.length_a   1.000
_cell.length_b   1.000
_cell.length_c   1.000
_cell.angle_alpha   90.00
_cell.angle_beta   90.00
_cell.angle_gamma   90.00
#
_symmetry.space_group_name_H-M   'P 1'
#
loop_
_entity.id
_entity.type
_entity.pdbx_description
1 polymer ?
#
loop_
_entity_poly.entity_id
_entity_poly.type
_entity_poly.pdbx_seq_one_letter_code
_entity_poly.pdbx_strand_id
1 'polypeptide(L)'
;MLNRLLDDSFDKEIRRNITAVTIARLVANAAYRFAPLFLATIARGFDVSLSTLGFAIFASELSGFASPFAGRIVDRLTHRNSMVLGLIGSAVGCTIAAVSTSPLIFAVGVTVLALTKQSFDLGLGAWIADHVPYNQRGKIVGLTETAWALGLLVGVSIMGLITAATNWRIGFAFAVLCLIVSMFVIFNRVTNEARVLHESHSTTPQRVTGNSWLVVFTMFCIMCSAQNLFVTFGAWLEDEFHFGAARLAIAGFSLGLVELVARSEEHTS
;
A
#
# COMPACT_ATOMS: atom_id res chain seq x y z
N MET A 1 -3.33 16.84 11.95
CA MET A 1 -3.30 16.08 13.21
C MET A 1 -1.87 15.58 13.47
N LEU A 2 -1.25 14.89 12.56
CA LEU A 2 0.14 14.40 12.67
C LEU A 2 1.19 15.52 12.78
N ASN A 3 0.90 16.72 12.29
CA ASN A 3 1.77 17.90 12.41
C ASN A 3 2.16 18.25 13.86
N ARG A 4 1.33 17.83 14.83
CA ARG A 4 1.60 18.09 16.27
C ARG A 4 2.61 17.11 16.87
N LEU A 5 2.93 16.04 16.16
CA LEU A 5 3.94 15.05 16.54
C LEU A 5 5.35 15.45 16.04
N LEU A 6 5.41 16.45 15.16
CA LEU A 6 6.66 16.96 14.62
C LEU A 6 7.01 18.29 15.33
N ASP A 7 8.21 18.36 15.84
CA ASP A 7 8.80 19.54 16.49
C ASP A 7 9.06 20.64 15.46
N ASP A 8 9.37 21.84 15.92
CA ASP A 8 9.70 22.99 15.07
C ASP A 8 11.03 22.84 14.30
N SER A 9 11.79 21.77 14.56
CA SER A 9 13.00 21.43 13.81
C SER A 9 12.71 20.94 12.38
N PHE A 10 11.48 20.53 12.08
CA PHE A 10 11.08 20.08 10.75
C PHE A 10 10.62 21.24 9.88
N ASP A 11 10.97 21.17 8.59
CA ASP A 11 10.55 22.15 7.60
C ASP A 11 9.01 22.31 7.59
N LYS A 12 8.55 23.55 7.37
CA LYS A 12 7.13 23.90 7.29
C LYS A 12 6.42 23.10 6.20
N GLU A 13 7.08 22.81 5.09
CA GLU A 13 6.54 22.03 4.00
C GLU A 13 6.29 20.59 4.41
N ILE A 14 7.26 19.94 5.06
CA ILE A 14 7.12 18.58 5.59
C ILE A 14 5.95 18.53 6.58
N ARG A 15 5.91 19.44 7.55
CA ARG A 15 4.84 19.51 8.56
C ARG A 15 3.46 19.71 7.93
N ARG A 16 3.36 20.48 6.84
CA ARG A 16 2.10 20.73 6.14
C ARG A 16 1.64 19.51 5.35
N ASN A 17 2.56 18.79 4.72
CA ASN A 17 2.25 17.75 3.74
C ASN A 17 2.18 16.35 4.35
N ILE A 18 2.85 16.10 5.48
CA ILE A 18 2.97 14.76 6.07
C ILE A 18 1.60 14.10 6.33
N THR A 19 0.64 14.85 6.84
CA THR A 19 -0.71 14.30 7.10
C THR A 19 -1.40 13.88 5.80
N ALA A 20 -1.30 14.71 4.76
CA ALA A 20 -1.92 14.41 3.47
C ALA A 20 -1.30 13.17 2.82
N VAL A 21 0.02 13.08 2.85
CA VAL A 21 0.78 11.96 2.29
C VAL A 21 0.50 10.65 3.05
N THR A 22 0.46 10.71 4.40
CA THR A 22 0.15 9.56 5.24
C THR A 22 -1.28 9.06 5.01
N ILE A 23 -2.26 9.96 4.87
CA ILE A 23 -3.65 9.59 4.55
C ILE A 23 -3.73 8.97 3.15
N ALA A 24 -3.07 9.54 2.14
CA ALA A 24 -3.05 8.98 0.80
C ALA A 24 -2.43 7.57 0.79
N ARG A 25 -1.34 7.37 1.55
CA ARG A 25 -0.72 6.05 1.73
C ARG A 25 -1.64 5.07 2.45
N LEU A 26 -2.37 5.52 3.48
CA LEU A 26 -3.37 4.71 4.18
C LEU A 26 -4.43 4.19 3.20
N VAL A 27 -4.98 5.07 2.37
CA VAL A 27 -6.01 4.71 1.38
C VAL A 27 -5.45 3.72 0.35
N ALA A 28 -4.25 3.95 -0.17
CA ALA A 28 -3.60 3.03 -1.12
C ALA A 28 -3.32 1.66 -0.49
N ASN A 29 -2.88 1.62 0.78
CA ASN A 29 -2.66 0.39 1.53
C ASN A 29 -3.97 -0.36 1.79
N ALA A 30 -5.05 0.34 2.14
CA ALA A 30 -6.37 -0.26 2.34
C ALA A 30 -6.88 -0.91 1.05
N ALA A 31 -6.79 -0.21 -0.07
CA ALA A 31 -7.20 -0.74 -1.38
C ALA A 31 -6.42 -2.00 -1.75
N TYR A 32 -5.10 -2.01 -1.54
CA TYR A 32 -4.23 -3.14 -1.82
C TYR A 32 -4.51 -4.34 -0.91
N ARG A 33 -4.70 -4.13 0.40
CA ARG A 33 -4.88 -5.19 1.39
C ARG A 33 -6.30 -5.76 1.44
N PHE A 34 -7.25 -5.12 0.76
CA PHE A 34 -8.64 -5.57 0.78
C PHE A 34 -8.83 -6.91 0.07
N ALA A 35 -8.29 -7.09 -1.15
CA ALA A 35 -8.47 -8.32 -1.92
C ALA A 35 -7.97 -9.58 -1.19
N PRO A 36 -6.75 -9.64 -0.61
CA PRO A 36 -6.28 -10.80 0.13
C PRO A 36 -7.19 -11.18 1.31
N LEU A 37 -7.60 -10.21 2.12
CA LEU A 37 -8.40 -10.49 3.31
C LEU A 37 -9.82 -10.98 2.98
N PHE A 38 -10.42 -10.50 1.88
CA PHE A 38 -11.76 -10.86 1.42
C PHE A 38 -11.76 -11.86 0.26
N LEU A 39 -10.67 -12.61 0.09
CA LEU A 39 -10.44 -13.48 -1.05
C LEU A 39 -11.57 -14.51 -1.22
N ALA A 40 -11.99 -15.19 -0.16
CA ALA A 40 -13.05 -16.17 -0.20
C ALA A 40 -14.43 -15.53 -0.49
N THR A 41 -14.71 -14.35 0.06
CA THR A 41 -15.91 -13.59 -0.28
C THR A 41 -15.95 -13.22 -1.77
N ILE A 42 -14.83 -12.83 -2.34
CA ILE A 42 -14.72 -12.47 -3.76
C ILE A 42 -14.85 -13.72 -4.64
N ALA A 43 -14.22 -14.84 -4.23
CA ALA A 43 -14.31 -16.13 -4.95
C ALA A 43 -15.75 -16.61 -5.04
N ARG A 44 -16.50 -16.56 -3.95
CA ARG A 44 -17.95 -16.85 -3.96
C ARG A 44 -18.74 -15.89 -4.86
N GLY A 45 -18.34 -14.63 -4.93
CA GLY A 45 -18.97 -13.65 -5.81
C GLY A 45 -18.78 -13.90 -7.31
N PHE A 46 -17.75 -14.69 -7.68
CA PHE A 46 -17.50 -15.17 -9.05
C PHE A 46 -17.96 -16.62 -9.27
N ASP A 47 -18.41 -17.29 -8.23
CA ASP A 47 -18.74 -18.75 -8.26
C ASP A 47 -17.54 -19.60 -8.72
N VAL A 48 -16.36 -19.31 -8.18
CA VAL A 48 -15.10 -20.03 -8.48
C VAL A 48 -14.43 -20.50 -7.19
N SER A 49 -13.51 -21.46 -7.35
CA SER A 49 -12.73 -21.96 -6.22
C SER A 49 -11.78 -20.90 -5.67
N LEU A 50 -11.48 -20.98 -4.38
CA LEU A 50 -10.52 -20.12 -3.72
C LEU A 50 -9.13 -20.19 -4.38
N SER A 51 -8.71 -21.37 -4.84
CA SER A 51 -7.46 -21.56 -5.55
C SER A 51 -7.41 -20.80 -6.88
N THR A 52 -8.51 -20.76 -7.63
CA THR A 52 -8.60 -20.01 -8.88
C THR A 52 -8.34 -18.51 -8.63
N LEU A 53 -8.96 -17.95 -7.60
CA LEU A 53 -8.77 -16.56 -7.27
C LEU A 53 -7.41 -16.31 -6.58
N GLY A 54 -6.89 -17.31 -5.85
CA GLY A 54 -5.53 -17.28 -5.29
C GLY A 54 -4.47 -17.08 -6.37
N PHE A 55 -4.63 -17.68 -7.55
CA PHE A 55 -3.75 -17.41 -8.69
C PHE A 55 -3.81 -15.95 -9.16
N ALA A 56 -4.95 -15.29 -9.05
CA ALA A 56 -5.06 -13.86 -9.38
C ALA A 56 -4.20 -12.98 -8.43
N ILE A 57 -4.26 -13.28 -7.13
CA ILE A 57 -3.41 -12.60 -6.13
C ILE A 57 -1.94 -12.95 -6.37
N PHE A 58 -1.60 -14.20 -6.60
CA PHE A 58 -0.23 -14.61 -6.92
C PHE A 58 0.33 -13.85 -8.14
N ALA A 59 -0.46 -13.74 -9.22
CA ALA A 59 -0.06 -12.97 -10.40
C ALA A 59 0.17 -11.48 -10.07
N SER A 60 -0.65 -10.90 -9.19
CA SER A 60 -0.45 -9.51 -8.75
C SER A 60 0.84 -9.34 -7.94
N GLU A 61 1.23 -10.30 -7.12
CA GLU A 61 2.49 -10.28 -6.36
C GLU A 61 3.71 -10.42 -7.28
N LEU A 62 3.62 -11.21 -8.36
CA LEU A 62 4.68 -11.28 -9.37
C LEU A 62 4.97 -9.92 -10.03
N SER A 63 4.01 -8.99 -9.97
CA SER A 63 4.23 -7.62 -10.45
C SER A 63 5.39 -6.91 -9.72
N GLY A 64 5.77 -7.38 -8.53
CA GLY A 64 6.95 -6.92 -7.81
C GLY A 64 8.25 -7.02 -8.61
N PHE A 65 8.37 -8.01 -9.51
CA PHE A 65 9.52 -8.12 -10.41
C PHE A 65 9.60 -6.97 -11.44
N ALA A 66 8.51 -6.23 -11.65
CA ALA A 66 8.51 -5.03 -12.48
C ALA A 66 9.00 -3.77 -11.75
N SER A 67 9.30 -3.84 -10.44
CA SER A 67 9.79 -2.70 -9.64
C SER A 67 10.98 -1.95 -10.26
N PRO A 68 12.01 -2.61 -10.85
CA PRO A 68 13.12 -1.89 -11.48
C PRO A 68 12.68 -1.04 -12.68
N PHE A 69 11.62 -1.46 -13.39
CA PHE A 69 11.04 -0.67 -14.50
C PHE A 69 10.19 0.47 -13.97
N ALA A 70 9.38 0.23 -12.93
CA ALA A 70 8.62 1.26 -12.24
C ALA A 70 9.56 2.35 -11.68
N GLY A 71 10.69 1.95 -11.08
CA GLY A 71 11.73 2.86 -10.61
C GLY A 71 12.25 3.79 -11.70
N ARG A 72 12.58 3.27 -12.89
CA ARG A 72 13.04 4.08 -14.03
C ARG A 72 12.00 5.10 -14.51
N ILE A 73 10.70 4.77 -14.41
CA ILE A 73 9.62 5.71 -14.75
C ILE A 73 9.53 6.79 -13.69
N VAL A 74 9.53 6.39 -12.42
CA VAL A 74 9.49 7.31 -11.27
C VAL A 74 10.69 8.25 -11.28
N ASP A 75 11.88 7.77 -11.66
CA ASP A 75 13.10 8.59 -11.75
C ASP A 75 13.02 9.71 -12.78
N ARG A 76 12.15 9.59 -13.78
CA ARG A 76 11.93 10.62 -14.81
C ARG A 76 10.82 11.61 -14.43
N LEU A 77 10.08 11.35 -13.38
CA LEU A 77 8.95 12.16 -12.93
C LEU A 77 9.34 12.98 -11.70
N THR A 78 8.64 14.07 -11.45
CA THR A 78 8.69 14.75 -10.16
C THR A 78 8.05 13.87 -9.08
N HIS A 79 8.43 14.05 -7.82
CA HIS A 79 7.88 13.28 -6.69
C HIS A 79 6.34 13.35 -6.66
N ARG A 80 5.79 14.57 -6.83
CA ARG A 80 4.35 14.78 -6.90
C ARG A 80 3.71 13.97 -8.03
N ASN A 81 4.27 14.06 -9.24
CA ASN A 81 3.71 13.37 -10.39
C ASN A 81 3.79 11.85 -10.26
N SER A 82 4.85 11.31 -9.65
CA SER A 82 4.96 9.88 -9.35
C SER A 82 3.89 9.42 -8.38
N MET A 83 3.66 10.17 -7.28
CA MET A 83 2.61 9.85 -6.31
C MET A 83 1.21 9.97 -6.94
N VAL A 84 0.96 11.03 -7.71
CA VAL A 84 -0.33 11.23 -8.41
C VAL A 84 -0.59 10.13 -9.41
N LEU A 85 0.40 9.77 -10.25
CA LEU A 85 0.29 8.67 -11.20
C LEU A 85 0.00 7.34 -10.50
N GLY A 86 0.67 7.08 -9.39
CA GLY A 86 0.44 5.91 -8.56
C GLY A 86 -0.99 5.84 -8.04
N LEU A 87 -1.56 6.95 -7.56
CA LEU A 87 -2.95 7.02 -7.07
C LEU A 87 -3.97 6.89 -8.20
N ILE A 88 -3.73 7.52 -9.36
CA ILE A 88 -4.59 7.37 -10.55
C ILE A 88 -4.61 5.91 -11.00
N GLY A 89 -3.44 5.31 -11.18
CA GLY A 89 -3.35 3.92 -11.60
C GLY A 89 -3.98 2.96 -10.59
N SER A 90 -3.82 3.22 -9.29
CA SER A 90 -4.48 2.45 -8.23
C SER A 90 -6.01 2.59 -8.30
N ALA A 91 -6.53 3.80 -8.60
CA ALA A 91 -7.95 3.99 -8.81
C ALA A 91 -8.45 3.25 -10.06
N VAL A 92 -7.68 3.26 -11.16
CA VAL A 92 -7.97 2.47 -12.37
C VAL A 92 -8.00 0.98 -12.05
N GLY A 93 -6.99 0.45 -11.34
CA GLY A 93 -6.95 -0.94 -10.91
C GLY A 93 -8.15 -1.35 -10.07
N CYS A 94 -8.51 -0.52 -9.08
CA CYS A 94 -9.71 -0.72 -8.26
C CYS A 94 -11.00 -0.65 -9.09
N THR A 95 -11.08 0.24 -10.09
CA THR A 95 -12.24 0.32 -10.98
C THR A 95 -12.38 -0.95 -11.81
N ILE A 96 -11.28 -1.44 -12.42
CA ILE A 96 -11.28 -2.71 -13.15
C ILE A 96 -11.74 -3.86 -12.24
N ALA A 97 -11.22 -3.93 -11.01
CA ALA A 97 -11.63 -4.93 -10.04
C ALA A 97 -13.13 -4.82 -9.70
N ALA A 98 -13.64 -3.61 -9.45
CA ALA A 98 -15.04 -3.38 -9.12
C ALA A 98 -16.02 -3.79 -10.22
N VAL A 99 -15.67 -3.52 -11.48
CA VAL A 99 -16.53 -3.84 -12.64
C VAL A 99 -16.24 -5.21 -13.24
N SER A 100 -15.30 -5.96 -12.69
CA SER A 100 -14.86 -7.26 -13.24
C SER A 100 -16.02 -8.26 -13.31
N THR A 101 -16.17 -8.91 -14.46
CA THR A 101 -17.15 -9.97 -14.70
C THR A 101 -16.54 -11.37 -14.65
N SER A 102 -15.21 -11.46 -14.60
CA SER A 102 -14.47 -12.72 -14.52
C SER A 102 -13.27 -12.62 -13.61
N PRO A 103 -12.77 -13.74 -13.05
CA PRO A 103 -11.54 -13.80 -12.25
C PRO A 103 -10.31 -13.24 -13.00
N LEU A 104 -10.25 -13.40 -14.31
CA LEU A 104 -9.14 -12.89 -15.12
C LEU A 104 -9.13 -11.35 -15.16
N ILE A 105 -10.29 -10.71 -15.39
CA ILE A 105 -10.40 -9.24 -15.38
C ILE A 105 -10.08 -8.72 -13.97
N PHE A 106 -10.54 -9.40 -12.94
CA PHE A 106 -10.21 -9.10 -11.56
C PHE A 106 -8.69 -9.17 -11.32
N ALA A 107 -8.02 -10.23 -11.79
CA ALA A 107 -6.57 -10.39 -11.72
C ALA A 107 -5.81 -9.21 -12.36
N VAL A 108 -6.27 -8.78 -13.54
CA VAL A 108 -5.71 -7.59 -14.20
C VAL A 108 -5.88 -6.35 -13.32
N GLY A 109 -7.06 -6.15 -12.74
CA GLY A 109 -7.35 -5.01 -11.86
C GLY A 109 -6.42 -4.95 -10.65
N VAL A 110 -6.28 -6.06 -9.91
CA VAL A 110 -5.42 -6.11 -8.72
C VAL A 110 -3.93 -6.03 -9.08
N THR A 111 -3.53 -6.54 -10.25
CA THR A 111 -2.16 -6.39 -10.77
C THR A 111 -1.83 -4.93 -11.10
N VAL A 112 -2.74 -4.22 -11.77
CA VAL A 112 -2.60 -2.78 -12.04
C VAL A 112 -2.52 -2.00 -10.73
N LEU A 113 -3.39 -2.32 -9.76
CA LEU A 113 -3.36 -1.72 -8.43
C LEU A 113 -2.00 -1.93 -7.74
N ALA A 114 -1.47 -3.14 -7.75
CA ALA A 114 -0.19 -3.47 -7.12
C ALA A 114 0.98 -2.72 -7.75
N LEU A 115 1.08 -2.72 -9.08
CA LEU A 115 2.13 -2.03 -9.84
C LEU A 115 2.12 -0.51 -9.60
N THR A 116 0.95 0.08 -9.65
CA THR A 116 0.82 1.54 -9.54
C THR A 116 0.97 2.02 -8.10
N LYS A 117 0.54 1.21 -7.13
CA LYS A 117 0.83 1.47 -5.71
C LYS A 117 2.34 1.51 -5.44
N GLN A 118 3.13 0.62 -6.05
CA GLN A 118 4.59 0.68 -5.96
C GLN A 118 5.15 2.02 -6.45
N SER A 119 4.61 2.56 -7.56
CA SER A 119 5.02 3.87 -8.08
C SER A 119 4.73 5.00 -7.08
N PHE A 120 3.60 4.92 -6.36
CA PHE A 120 3.29 5.85 -5.27
C PHE A 120 4.32 5.74 -4.13
N ASP A 121 4.62 4.52 -3.66
CA ASP A 121 5.55 4.29 -2.56
C ASP A 121 6.99 4.73 -2.92
N LEU A 122 7.43 4.48 -4.14
CA LEU A 122 8.72 4.94 -4.65
C LEU A 122 8.79 6.47 -4.72
N GLY A 123 7.72 7.11 -5.22
CA GLY A 123 7.62 8.58 -5.26
C GLY A 123 7.63 9.21 -3.88
N LEU A 124 6.94 8.59 -2.91
CA LEU A 124 6.95 9.00 -1.50
C LEU A 124 8.34 8.83 -0.87
N GLY A 125 8.98 7.68 -1.08
CA GLY A 125 10.32 7.42 -0.56
C GLY A 125 11.35 8.42 -1.09
N ALA A 126 11.29 8.73 -2.38
CA ALA A 126 12.14 9.74 -3.00
C ALA A 126 11.84 11.15 -2.45
N TRP A 127 10.57 11.51 -2.26
CA TRP A 127 10.19 12.79 -1.65
C TRP A 127 10.75 12.94 -0.23
N ILE A 128 10.67 11.89 0.60
CA ILE A 128 11.27 11.89 1.94
C ILE A 128 12.79 12.03 1.85
N ALA A 129 13.43 11.32 0.92
CA ALA A 129 14.88 11.35 0.77
C ALA A 129 15.42 12.73 0.37
N ASP A 130 14.67 13.49 -0.43
CA ASP A 130 15.11 14.80 -0.92
C ASP A 130 14.77 15.95 0.04
N HIS A 131 13.69 15.84 0.83
CA HIS A 131 13.22 16.93 1.69
C HIS A 131 13.57 16.75 3.16
N VAL A 132 13.91 15.52 3.60
CA VAL A 132 14.16 15.24 5.03
C VAL A 132 15.65 15.00 5.26
N PRO A 133 16.31 15.76 6.16
CA PRO A 133 17.68 15.48 6.58
C PRO A 133 17.86 14.05 7.08
N TYR A 134 19.00 13.43 6.79
CA TYR A 134 19.25 12.02 7.08
C TYR A 134 18.94 11.61 8.53
N ASN A 135 19.35 12.42 9.49
CA ASN A 135 19.14 12.21 10.93
C ASN A 135 17.66 12.26 11.38
N GLN A 136 16.77 12.81 10.55
CA GLN A 136 15.33 12.95 10.84
C GLN A 136 14.46 11.98 10.00
N ARG A 137 15.04 11.30 9.00
CA ARG A 137 14.30 10.42 8.09
C ARG A 137 13.60 9.29 8.81
N GLY A 138 14.25 8.68 9.81
CA GLY A 138 13.67 7.59 10.59
C GLY A 138 12.31 7.96 11.20
N LYS A 139 12.20 9.15 11.80
CA LYS A 139 10.95 9.65 12.40
C LYS A 139 9.84 9.83 11.35
N ILE A 140 10.17 10.40 10.19
CA ILE A 140 9.19 10.61 9.10
C ILE A 140 8.77 9.28 8.47
N VAL A 141 9.73 8.39 8.20
CA VAL A 141 9.44 7.04 7.69
C VAL A 141 8.55 6.29 8.67
N GLY A 142 8.91 6.24 9.96
CA GLY A 142 8.09 5.60 10.97
C GLY A 142 6.65 6.15 11.00
N LEU A 143 6.49 7.48 10.94
CA LEU A 143 5.18 8.10 10.90
C LEU A 143 4.37 7.71 9.64
N THR A 144 5.02 7.64 8.47
CA THR A 144 4.34 7.19 7.25
C THR A 144 4.07 5.69 7.23
N GLU A 145 4.90 4.88 7.91
CA GLU A 145 4.68 3.43 8.05
C GLU A 145 3.45 3.10 8.91
N THR A 146 3.03 3.98 9.83
CA THR A 146 1.75 3.79 10.55
C THR A 146 0.54 3.70 9.61
N ALA A 147 0.65 4.29 8.40
CA ALA A 147 -0.38 4.17 7.37
C ALA A 147 -0.64 2.72 6.92
N TRP A 148 0.32 1.82 7.12
CA TRP A 148 0.16 0.40 6.82
C TRP A 148 -0.83 -0.26 7.80
N ALA A 149 -0.61 -0.09 9.10
CA ALA A 149 -1.51 -0.60 10.14
C ALA A 149 -2.88 0.10 10.10
N LEU A 150 -2.90 1.44 9.94
CA LEU A 150 -4.13 2.21 9.81
C LEU A 150 -4.92 1.86 8.55
N GLY A 151 -4.27 1.46 7.47
CA GLY A 151 -4.91 0.96 6.26
C GLY A 151 -5.78 -0.26 6.55
N LEU A 152 -5.27 -1.21 7.35
CA LEU A 152 -6.00 -2.38 7.78
C LEU A 152 -7.06 -2.03 8.84
N LEU A 153 -6.65 -1.32 9.90
CA LEU A 153 -7.49 -0.96 11.02
C LEU A 153 -8.73 -0.15 10.61
N VAL A 154 -8.57 0.83 9.75
CA VAL A 154 -9.64 1.76 9.37
C VAL A 154 -10.13 1.49 7.95
N GLY A 155 -9.21 1.48 6.98
CA GLY A 155 -9.58 1.43 5.58
C GLY A 155 -10.23 0.12 5.17
N VAL A 156 -9.56 -1.00 5.42
CA VAL A 156 -10.08 -2.34 5.09
C VAL A 156 -11.33 -2.67 5.92
N SER A 157 -11.38 -2.23 7.19
CA SER A 157 -12.55 -2.45 8.04
C SER A 157 -13.79 -1.72 7.51
N ILE A 158 -13.64 -0.46 7.07
CA ILE A 158 -14.74 0.30 6.44
C ILE A 158 -15.18 -0.39 5.13
N MET A 159 -14.22 -0.77 4.27
CA MET A 159 -14.53 -1.48 3.02
C MET A 159 -15.24 -2.81 3.30
N GLY A 160 -14.84 -3.54 4.35
CA GLY A 160 -15.47 -4.77 4.78
C GLY A 160 -16.90 -4.58 5.29
N LEU A 161 -17.17 -3.52 6.06
CA LEU A 161 -18.52 -3.18 6.50
C LEU A 161 -19.43 -2.79 5.32
N ILE A 162 -18.91 -2.04 4.36
CA ILE A 162 -19.61 -1.73 3.10
C ILE A 162 -19.91 -3.03 2.35
N THR A 163 -18.95 -3.94 2.27
CA THR A 163 -19.10 -5.25 1.63
C THR A 163 -20.19 -6.08 2.31
N ALA A 164 -20.23 -6.06 3.65
CA ALA A 164 -21.23 -6.78 4.42
C ALA A 164 -22.66 -6.26 4.19
N ALA A 165 -22.79 -4.94 4.02
CA ALA A 165 -24.07 -4.28 3.77
C ALA A 165 -24.51 -4.36 2.29
N THR A 166 -23.58 -4.59 1.36
CA THR A 166 -23.85 -4.55 -0.09
C THR A 166 -23.19 -5.73 -0.81
N ASN A 167 -22.01 -5.49 -1.37
CA ASN A 167 -21.14 -6.49 -1.99
C ASN A 167 -19.69 -5.97 -2.09
N TRP A 168 -18.75 -6.86 -2.39
CA TRP A 168 -17.33 -6.54 -2.49
C TRP A 168 -16.97 -5.54 -3.61
N ARG A 169 -17.79 -5.46 -4.67
CA ARG A 169 -17.60 -4.48 -5.76
C ARG A 169 -17.76 -3.05 -5.27
N ILE A 170 -18.76 -2.81 -4.40
CA ILE A 170 -18.99 -1.49 -3.79
C ILE A 170 -17.85 -1.14 -2.82
N GLY A 171 -17.25 -2.15 -2.16
CA GLY A 171 -16.03 -1.95 -1.38
C GLY A 171 -14.88 -1.37 -2.22
N PHE A 172 -14.63 -1.94 -3.41
CA PHE A 172 -13.65 -1.38 -4.35
C PHE A 172 -14.05 -0.02 -4.90
N ALA A 173 -15.34 0.20 -5.22
CA ALA A 173 -15.83 1.51 -5.69
C ALA A 173 -15.63 2.60 -4.63
N PHE A 174 -15.80 2.29 -3.36
CA PHE A 174 -15.47 3.20 -2.26
C PHE A 174 -13.97 3.51 -2.22
N ALA A 175 -13.09 2.50 -2.42
CA ALA A 175 -11.66 2.74 -2.52
C ALA A 175 -11.30 3.67 -3.69
N VAL A 176 -11.96 3.52 -4.85
CA VAL A 176 -11.79 4.43 -6.00
C VAL A 176 -12.07 5.87 -5.60
N LEU A 177 -13.20 6.13 -4.93
CA LEU A 177 -13.54 7.48 -4.47
C LEU A 177 -12.46 8.05 -3.55
N CYS A 178 -12.02 7.28 -2.57
CA CYS A 178 -10.98 7.69 -1.61
C CYS A 178 -9.62 7.94 -2.30
N LEU A 179 -9.25 7.12 -3.30
CA LEU A 179 -8.02 7.28 -4.07
C LEU A 179 -8.07 8.55 -4.93
N ILE A 180 -9.19 8.85 -5.56
CA ILE A 180 -9.38 10.09 -6.35
C ILE A 180 -9.28 11.31 -5.43
N VAL A 181 -9.95 11.30 -4.28
CA VAL A 181 -9.84 12.39 -3.29
C VAL A 181 -8.39 12.55 -2.83
N SER A 182 -7.70 11.45 -2.52
CA SER A 182 -6.29 11.47 -2.13
C SER A 182 -5.40 12.04 -3.23
N MET A 183 -5.66 11.68 -4.48
CA MET A 183 -4.95 12.22 -5.66
C MET A 183 -5.11 13.75 -5.75
N PHE A 184 -6.34 14.27 -5.62
CA PHE A 184 -6.56 15.73 -5.63
C PHE A 184 -5.86 16.42 -4.46
N VAL A 185 -5.85 15.82 -3.27
CA VAL A 185 -5.17 16.37 -2.10
C VAL A 185 -3.66 16.42 -2.35
N ILE A 186 -3.04 15.35 -2.84
CA ILE A 186 -1.60 15.31 -3.15
C ILE A 186 -1.26 16.32 -4.26
N PHE A 187 -2.06 16.37 -5.32
CA PHE A 187 -1.85 17.30 -6.43
C PHE A 187 -1.83 18.78 -5.98
N ASN A 188 -2.70 19.15 -5.04
CA ASN A 188 -2.82 20.53 -4.56
C ASN A 188 -1.88 20.85 -3.38
N ARG A 189 -1.37 19.86 -2.64
CA ARG A 189 -0.58 20.09 -1.42
C ARG A 189 0.91 19.93 -1.63
N VAL A 190 1.32 18.92 -2.40
CA VAL A 190 2.74 18.66 -2.64
C VAL A 190 3.23 19.56 -3.77
N THR A 191 4.32 20.28 -3.52
CA THR A 191 4.94 21.16 -4.52
C THR A 191 5.49 20.35 -5.69
N ASN A 192 5.42 20.92 -6.89
CA ASN A 192 5.93 20.30 -8.11
C ASN A 192 7.36 20.77 -8.36
N GLU A 193 8.25 20.50 -7.43
CA GLU A 193 9.66 20.83 -7.60
C GLU A 193 10.32 19.82 -8.54
N ALA A 194 11.17 20.35 -9.43
CA ALA A 194 12.04 19.49 -10.22
C ALA A 194 12.92 18.69 -9.24
N ARG A 195 13.00 17.37 -9.46
CA ARG A 195 13.87 16.49 -8.68
C ARG A 195 15.27 17.09 -8.70
N VAL A 196 15.80 17.45 -7.56
CA VAL A 196 17.22 17.77 -7.48
C VAL A 196 17.94 16.46 -7.74
N LEU A 197 18.40 16.31 -8.99
CA LEU A 197 19.37 15.29 -9.29
C LEU A 197 20.61 15.66 -8.45
N HIS A 198 20.67 15.12 -7.24
CA HIS A 198 21.94 15.05 -6.57
C HIS A 198 22.84 14.37 -7.57
N GLU A 199 23.80 15.14 -8.13
CA GLU A 199 24.87 14.56 -8.91
C GLU A 199 25.29 13.33 -8.14
N SER A 200 24.94 12.18 -8.70
CA SER A 200 25.40 10.92 -8.15
C SER A 200 26.89 11.10 -8.08
N HIS A 201 27.41 11.38 -6.89
CA HIS A 201 28.81 11.12 -6.67
C HIS A 201 28.98 9.76 -7.28
N SER A 202 29.76 9.68 -8.35
CA SER A 202 30.05 8.47 -9.10
C SER A 202 30.63 7.46 -8.11
N THR A 203 29.74 6.89 -7.30
CA THR A 203 30.06 5.72 -6.52
C THR A 203 30.25 4.64 -7.58
N THR A 204 31.51 4.32 -7.82
CA THR A 204 31.91 3.09 -8.51
C THR A 204 30.90 2.03 -8.12
N PRO A 205 30.26 1.30 -9.07
CA PRO A 205 29.23 0.33 -8.75
C PRO A 205 29.79 -0.63 -7.71
N GLN A 206 29.33 -0.44 -6.48
CA GLN A 206 29.80 -1.23 -5.35
C GLN A 206 29.29 -2.64 -5.57
N ARG A 207 30.20 -3.58 -5.83
CA ARG A 207 29.84 -4.97 -6.02
C ARG A 207 29.06 -5.46 -4.81
N VAL A 208 27.84 -5.94 -5.04
CA VAL A 208 27.01 -6.56 -4.01
C VAL A 208 27.80 -7.73 -3.41
N THR A 209 28.11 -7.65 -2.14
CA THR A 209 28.85 -8.73 -1.44
C THR A 209 27.94 -9.91 -1.19
N GLY A 210 28.50 -11.11 -0.97
CA GLY A 210 27.73 -12.31 -0.63
C GLY A 210 26.81 -12.12 0.59
N ASN A 211 27.26 -11.33 1.58
CA ASN A 211 26.47 -11.00 2.77
C ASN A 211 25.23 -10.15 2.42
N SER A 212 25.34 -9.24 1.44
CA SER A 212 24.19 -8.44 0.99
C SER A 212 23.12 -9.31 0.32
N TRP A 213 23.53 -10.33 -0.45
CA TRP A 213 22.60 -11.29 -1.04
C TRP A 213 21.89 -12.14 0.03
N LEU A 214 22.60 -12.50 1.08
CA LEU A 214 22.00 -13.23 2.22
C LEU A 214 20.90 -12.37 2.89
N VAL A 215 21.16 -11.10 3.12
CA VAL A 215 20.17 -10.16 3.69
C VAL A 215 18.94 -10.05 2.79
N VAL A 216 19.14 -9.87 1.47
CA VAL A 216 18.03 -9.79 0.49
C VAL A 216 17.22 -11.07 0.48
N PHE A 217 17.88 -12.24 0.48
CA PHE A 217 17.21 -13.54 0.52
C PHE A 217 16.42 -13.75 1.82
N THR A 218 17.01 -13.39 2.96
CA THR A 218 16.31 -13.47 4.26
C THR A 218 15.07 -12.60 4.28
N MET A 219 15.18 -11.33 3.79
CA MET A 219 14.04 -10.45 3.68
C MET A 219 12.97 -10.98 2.72
N PHE A 220 13.36 -11.57 1.60
CA PHE A 220 12.44 -12.23 0.69
C PHE A 220 11.67 -13.36 1.39
N CYS A 221 12.35 -14.25 2.12
CA CYS A 221 11.69 -15.33 2.85
C CYS A 221 10.72 -14.82 3.91
N ILE A 222 11.11 -13.79 4.68
CA ILE A 222 10.24 -13.17 5.70
C ILE A 222 9.00 -12.57 5.05
N MET A 223 9.16 -11.82 3.97
CA MET A 223 8.03 -11.19 3.27
C MET A 223 7.10 -12.22 2.64
N CYS A 224 7.63 -13.27 2.01
CA CYS A 224 6.82 -14.38 1.49
C CYS A 224 6.01 -15.07 2.59
N SER A 225 6.62 -15.32 3.76
CA SER A 225 5.94 -15.94 4.90
C SER A 225 4.83 -15.06 5.45
N ALA A 226 5.11 -13.77 5.65
CA ALA A 226 4.13 -12.80 6.15
C ALA A 226 2.94 -12.63 5.17
N GLN A 227 3.23 -12.56 3.88
CA GLN A 227 2.19 -12.43 2.87
C GLN A 227 1.32 -13.69 2.75
N ASN A 228 1.93 -14.88 2.81
CA ASN A 228 1.20 -16.14 2.82
C ASN A 228 0.22 -16.20 4.01
N LEU A 229 0.69 -15.89 5.22
CA LEU A 229 -0.18 -15.83 6.39
C LEU A 229 -1.34 -14.87 6.18
N PHE A 230 -1.08 -13.68 5.64
CA PHE A 230 -2.10 -12.65 5.43
C PHE A 230 -3.17 -13.06 4.41
N VAL A 231 -2.77 -13.70 3.30
CA VAL A 231 -3.68 -14.19 2.25
C VAL A 231 -4.53 -15.35 2.75
N THR A 232 -3.91 -16.31 3.48
CA THR A 232 -4.62 -17.50 3.96
C THR A 232 -5.50 -17.22 5.17
N PHE A 233 -5.17 -16.21 5.99
CA PHE A 233 -5.87 -15.91 7.22
C PHE A 233 -7.35 -15.56 7.00
N GLY A 234 -7.65 -14.70 6.03
CA GLY A 234 -9.03 -14.32 5.70
C GLY A 234 -9.86 -15.54 5.24
N ALA A 235 -9.31 -16.32 4.32
CA ALA A 235 -9.94 -17.51 3.79
C ALA A 235 -10.17 -18.57 4.90
N TRP A 236 -9.19 -18.80 5.76
CA TRP A 236 -9.30 -19.71 6.90
C TRP A 236 -10.41 -19.31 7.88
N LEU A 237 -10.54 -18.02 8.19
CA LEU A 237 -11.61 -17.51 9.04
C LEU A 237 -13.00 -17.73 8.40
N GLU A 238 -13.12 -17.57 7.09
CA GLU A 238 -14.38 -17.80 6.38
C GLU A 238 -14.74 -19.29 6.29
N ASP A 239 -13.78 -20.14 5.96
CA ASP A 239 -14.02 -21.57 5.70
C ASP A 239 -14.21 -22.35 7.00
N GLU A 240 -13.36 -22.12 8.03
CA GLU A 240 -13.40 -22.90 9.28
C GLU A 240 -14.41 -22.34 10.30
N PHE A 241 -14.48 -21.01 10.42
CA PHE A 241 -15.33 -20.35 11.40
C PHE A 241 -16.59 -19.73 10.82
N HIS A 242 -16.81 -19.86 9.51
CA HIS A 242 -17.97 -19.30 8.79
C HIS A 242 -18.14 -17.78 9.02
N PHE A 243 -17.03 -17.04 9.04
CA PHE A 243 -17.07 -15.60 9.20
C PHE A 243 -17.64 -14.95 7.93
N GLY A 244 -18.71 -14.17 8.10
CA GLY A 244 -19.16 -13.27 7.04
C GLY A 244 -18.32 -11.99 6.97
N ALA A 245 -18.53 -11.18 5.94
CA ALA A 245 -17.76 -9.96 5.67
C ALA A 245 -17.69 -8.99 6.87
N ALA A 246 -18.75 -8.86 7.68
CA ALA A 246 -18.75 -8.02 8.88
C ALA A 246 -17.77 -8.54 9.95
N ARG A 247 -17.71 -9.86 10.19
CA ARG A 247 -16.76 -10.46 11.14
C ARG A 247 -15.33 -10.37 10.64
N LEU A 248 -15.11 -10.52 9.33
CA LEU A 248 -13.80 -10.30 8.72
C LEU A 248 -13.34 -8.84 8.85
N ALA A 249 -14.25 -7.88 8.73
CA ALA A 249 -13.94 -6.47 8.99
C ALA A 249 -13.46 -6.25 10.44
N ILE A 250 -14.10 -6.90 11.42
CA ILE A 250 -13.67 -6.87 12.81
C ILE A 250 -12.31 -7.56 13.01
N ALA A 251 -12.08 -8.69 12.36
CA ALA A 251 -10.79 -9.37 12.38
C ALA A 251 -9.67 -8.48 11.79
N GLY A 252 -9.95 -7.83 10.66
CA GLY A 252 -9.04 -6.85 10.06
C GLY A 252 -8.74 -5.67 10.97
N PHE A 253 -9.77 -5.15 11.65
CA PHE A 253 -9.60 -4.11 12.67
C PHE A 253 -8.69 -4.57 13.80
N SER A 254 -8.91 -5.77 14.34
CA SER A 254 -8.12 -6.32 15.45
C SER A 254 -6.65 -6.52 15.05
N LEU A 255 -6.40 -7.06 13.85
CA LEU A 255 -5.05 -7.20 13.31
C LEU A 255 -4.36 -5.84 13.14
N GLY A 256 -5.06 -4.86 12.57
CA GLY A 256 -4.53 -3.52 12.40
C GLY A 256 -4.22 -2.83 13.73
N LEU A 257 -5.01 -3.09 14.78
CA LEU A 257 -4.76 -2.57 16.13
C LEU A 257 -3.48 -3.17 16.72
N VAL A 258 -3.32 -4.50 16.65
CA VAL A 258 -2.12 -5.19 17.13
C VAL A 258 -0.86 -4.71 16.36
N GLU A 259 -0.98 -4.58 15.04
CA GLU A 259 0.11 -4.08 14.20
C GLU A 259 0.50 -2.64 14.57
N LEU A 260 -0.48 -1.78 14.87
CA LEU A 260 -0.24 -0.40 15.29
C LEU A 260 0.46 -0.33 16.65
N VAL A 261 0.04 -1.15 17.63
CA VAL A 261 0.67 -1.22 18.96
C VAL A 261 2.10 -1.73 18.85
N ALA A 262 2.34 -2.82 18.11
CA ALA A 262 3.67 -3.36 17.91
C ALA A 262 4.63 -2.32 17.29
N ARG A 263 4.18 -1.57 16.28
CA ARG A 263 4.99 -0.49 15.66
C ARG A 263 5.23 0.70 16.60
N SER A 264 4.33 0.96 17.56
CA SER A 264 4.53 2.06 18.50
C SER A 264 5.63 1.77 19.52
N GLU A 265 5.86 0.51 19.86
CA GLU A 265 6.94 0.09 20.77
C GLU A 265 8.33 0.17 20.13
N GLU A 266 8.44 -0.11 18.82
CA GLU A 266 9.71 0.05 18.08
C GLU A 266 10.23 1.49 18.06
N HIS A 267 9.35 2.49 18.26
CA HIS A 267 9.73 3.91 18.27
C HIS A 267 10.14 4.45 19.64
N THR A 268 9.93 3.67 20.70
CA THR A 268 10.24 4.05 22.08
C THR A 268 11.50 3.39 22.64
N SER A 269 12.05 2.40 21.95
CA SER A 269 13.32 1.73 22.24
C SER A 269 14.45 2.29 21.36
#